data_9198b44cd09179a1b3f4c2cda464a11a
#
_entry.id   9198b44cd09179a1b3f4c2cda464a11a
#
_cell.length_a   1.000
_cell.length_b   1.000
_cell.length_c   1.000
_cell.angle_alpha   90.00
_cell.angle_beta   90.00
_cell.angle_gamma   90.00
#
_symmetry.space_group_name_H-M   'P 1'
#
loop_
_entity.id
_entity.type
_entity.pdbx_description
1 polymer ?
#
loop_
_entity_poly.entity_id
_entity_poly.type
_entity_poly.pdbx_seq_one_letter_code
_entity_poly.pdbx_strand_id
1 'polypeptide(L)'
;MLYSQMASDMNVATNLWEGLLSFDCYGKAVPSVAKEWSHNEDSSVWTFNLRDDVDWVDVNGEVKAHLTSKDFLVGLEWVLNAAKNQANNTSMPSETLTGAADYYQKTSDMGDAAADLTYQDMLDAGVGVEAPDDYTLVFTCKDPCPYFDTVAAYTSFYPVSEDLINELGV
;
A
#
# COMPACT_ATOMS: atom_id res chain seq x y z
N MET A 1 3.73 -9.80 -8.07
CA MET A 1 4.34 -8.69 -7.34
C MET A 1 4.11 -8.82 -5.85
N LEU A 2 2.87 -8.94 -5.42
CA LEU A 2 2.49 -9.06 -4.00
C LEU A 2 3.17 -10.23 -3.25
N TYR A 3 3.66 -11.22 -3.97
CA TYR A 3 4.29 -12.44 -3.44
C TYR A 3 5.81 -12.46 -3.52
N SER A 4 6.44 -11.52 -4.23
CA SER A 4 7.87 -11.62 -4.51
C SER A 4 8.72 -10.73 -3.62
N GLN A 5 9.87 -11.26 -3.20
CA GLN A 5 10.96 -10.53 -2.54
C GLN A 5 12.21 -10.43 -3.42
N MET A 6 12.16 -11.01 -4.59
CA MET A 6 13.34 -11.04 -5.47
C MET A 6 13.60 -9.65 -6.05
N ALA A 7 14.82 -9.17 -5.92
CA ALA A 7 15.22 -7.86 -6.48
C ALA A 7 14.96 -7.77 -7.98
N SER A 8 15.07 -8.88 -8.72
CA SER A 8 14.74 -8.95 -10.14
C SER A 8 13.27 -8.62 -10.42
N ASP A 9 12.36 -9.15 -9.59
CA ASP A 9 10.93 -8.96 -9.77
C ASP A 9 10.53 -7.52 -9.38
N MET A 10 11.16 -6.98 -8.32
CA MET A 10 10.97 -5.58 -7.93
C MET A 10 11.40 -4.62 -9.04
N ASN A 11 12.52 -4.91 -9.75
CA ASN A 11 12.96 -4.11 -10.88
C ASN A 11 11.96 -4.14 -12.05
N VAL A 12 11.27 -5.26 -12.28
CA VAL A 12 10.19 -5.33 -13.29
C VAL A 12 8.97 -4.59 -12.78
N ALA A 13 8.59 -4.80 -11.53
CA ALA A 13 7.42 -4.22 -10.91
C ALA A 13 7.43 -2.68 -10.96
N THR A 14 8.55 -2.06 -10.62
CA THR A 14 8.71 -0.59 -10.65
C THR A 14 8.64 0.03 -12.05
N ASN A 15 8.60 -0.78 -13.11
CA ASN A 15 8.35 -0.34 -14.49
C ASN A 15 6.90 -0.59 -14.95
N LEU A 16 6.10 -1.30 -14.17
CA LEU A 16 4.72 -1.65 -14.52
C LEU A 16 3.69 -0.98 -13.61
N TRP A 17 4.08 -0.66 -12.38
CA TRP A 17 3.23 -0.01 -11.38
C TRP A 17 3.90 1.22 -10.81
N GLU A 18 3.08 2.19 -10.45
CA GLU A 18 3.52 3.35 -9.69
C GLU A 18 3.03 3.27 -8.24
N GLY A 19 3.90 3.66 -7.30
CA GLY A 19 3.57 3.81 -5.89
C GLY A 19 3.14 5.25 -5.56
N LEU A 20 2.97 5.53 -4.27
CA LEU A 20 2.69 6.88 -3.79
C LEU A 20 3.76 7.87 -4.23
N LEU A 21 5.02 7.49 -4.07
CA LEU A 21 6.19 8.29 -4.42
C LEU A 21 7.16 7.46 -5.25
N SER A 22 8.03 8.15 -5.97
CA SER A 22 9.15 7.57 -6.70
C SER A 22 10.47 8.17 -6.20
N PHE A 23 11.60 7.71 -6.74
CA PHE A 23 12.92 8.26 -6.44
C PHE A 23 13.54 8.88 -7.68
N ASP A 24 14.14 10.06 -7.52
CA ASP A 24 14.99 10.63 -8.55
C ASP A 24 16.36 9.93 -8.62
N CYS A 25 17.19 10.35 -9.58
CA CYS A 25 18.53 9.77 -9.76
C CYS A 25 19.50 10.04 -8.59
N TYR A 26 19.11 10.85 -7.62
CA TYR A 26 19.87 11.13 -6.39
C TYR A 26 19.31 10.40 -5.17
N GLY A 27 18.25 9.60 -5.34
CA GLY A 27 17.58 8.88 -4.26
C GLY A 27 16.65 9.74 -3.40
N LYS A 28 16.24 10.91 -3.90
CA LYS A 28 15.28 11.77 -3.23
C LYS A 28 13.85 11.37 -3.63
N ALA A 29 12.96 11.27 -2.65
CA ALA A 29 11.54 11.04 -2.90
C ALA A 29 10.93 12.21 -3.72
N VAL A 30 10.22 11.85 -4.78
CA VAL A 30 9.55 12.77 -5.69
C VAL A 30 8.11 12.32 -5.91
N PRO A 31 7.18 13.23 -6.32
CA PRO A 31 5.81 12.88 -6.62
C PRO A 31 5.69 11.76 -7.66
N SER A 32 4.73 10.85 -7.45
CA SER A 32 4.29 9.85 -8.41
C SER A 32 2.76 9.82 -8.43
N VAL A 33 2.08 8.81 -7.83
CA VAL A 33 0.63 8.84 -7.66
C VAL A 33 0.21 9.91 -6.65
N ALA A 34 0.97 10.12 -5.56
CA ALA A 34 0.78 11.27 -4.71
C ALA A 34 1.43 12.52 -5.34
N LYS A 35 0.64 13.57 -5.55
CA LYS A 35 1.10 14.85 -6.09
C LYS A 35 1.81 15.70 -5.03
N GLU A 36 1.42 15.54 -3.77
CA GLU A 36 2.00 16.24 -2.61
C GLU A 36 1.78 15.43 -1.33
N TRP A 37 2.61 15.66 -0.34
CA TRP A 37 2.49 15.06 0.99
C TRP A 37 2.97 16.00 2.07
N SER A 38 2.51 15.75 3.29
CA SER A 38 2.87 16.51 4.48
C SER A 38 2.80 15.62 5.71
N HIS A 39 3.36 16.08 6.81
CA HIS A 39 3.28 15.39 8.09
C HIS A 39 3.01 16.38 9.22
N ASN A 40 2.53 15.87 10.37
CA ASN A 40 2.40 16.62 11.60
C ASN A 40 3.77 16.98 12.21
N GLU A 41 3.76 17.73 13.32
CA GLU A 41 4.97 18.29 13.92
C GLU A 41 6.02 17.24 14.32
N ASP A 42 5.58 16.09 14.82
CA ASP A 42 6.46 15.00 15.26
C ASP A 42 6.68 13.91 14.20
N SER A 43 6.14 14.09 12.99
CA SER A 43 6.25 13.12 11.88
C SER A 43 5.65 11.74 12.19
N SER A 44 4.66 11.66 13.08
CA SER A 44 3.93 10.42 13.36
C SER A 44 2.70 10.23 12.48
N VAL A 45 2.16 11.30 11.90
CA VAL A 45 1.00 11.27 10.99
C VAL A 45 1.37 11.91 9.66
N TRP A 46 1.17 11.16 8.57
CA TRP A 46 1.50 11.58 7.22
C TRP A 46 0.25 11.59 6.33
N THR A 47 0.07 12.68 5.60
CA THR A 47 -1.04 12.84 4.65
C THR A 47 -0.49 12.91 3.23
N PHE A 48 -1.04 12.09 2.33
CA PHE A 48 -0.72 12.07 0.91
C PHE A 48 -1.96 12.47 0.11
N ASN A 49 -1.83 13.49 -0.74
CA ASN A 49 -2.86 13.90 -1.67
C ASN A 49 -2.58 13.29 -3.04
N LEU A 50 -3.47 12.43 -3.51
CA LEU A 50 -3.32 11.68 -4.75
C LEU A 50 -3.71 12.55 -5.96
N ARG A 51 -3.16 12.20 -7.10
CA ARG A 51 -3.62 12.67 -8.41
C ARG A 51 -4.98 12.03 -8.71
N ASP A 52 -5.79 12.72 -9.50
CA ASP A 52 -7.13 12.28 -9.96
C ASP A 52 -7.14 11.89 -11.44
N ASP A 53 -5.95 11.81 -12.06
CA ASP A 53 -5.74 11.47 -13.47
C ASP A 53 -4.94 10.18 -13.67
N VAL A 54 -4.91 9.30 -12.67
CA VAL A 54 -4.19 8.02 -12.73
C VAL A 54 -5.17 6.88 -12.96
N ASP A 55 -4.88 6.06 -13.96
CA ASP A 55 -5.74 4.97 -14.39
C ASP A 55 -5.04 3.62 -14.34
N TRP A 56 -5.82 2.60 -14.05
CA TRP A 56 -5.48 1.21 -14.36
C TRP A 56 -5.70 0.96 -15.85
N VAL A 57 -4.65 0.52 -16.53
CA VAL A 57 -4.70 0.25 -17.97
C VAL A 57 -4.28 -1.19 -18.26
N ASP A 58 -4.84 -1.77 -19.31
CA ASP A 58 -4.41 -3.10 -19.78
C ASP A 58 -3.19 -3.01 -20.72
N VAL A 59 -2.75 -4.16 -21.22
CA VAL A 59 -1.61 -4.29 -22.15
C VAL A 59 -1.79 -3.52 -23.47
N ASN A 60 -3.03 -3.17 -23.83
CA ASN A 60 -3.35 -2.38 -25.02
C ASN A 60 -3.43 -0.88 -24.72
N GLY A 61 -3.31 -0.49 -23.45
CA GLY A 61 -3.48 0.89 -22.98
C GLY A 61 -4.95 1.30 -22.80
N GLU A 62 -5.87 0.33 -22.75
CA GLU A 62 -7.27 0.62 -22.46
C GLU A 62 -7.49 0.84 -20.96
N VAL A 63 -8.17 1.94 -20.61
CA VAL A 63 -8.54 2.25 -19.23
C VAL A 63 -9.54 1.22 -18.71
N LYS A 64 -9.24 0.60 -17.57
CA LYS A 64 -10.11 -0.38 -16.89
C LYS A 64 -10.78 0.22 -15.67
N ALA A 65 -10.08 1.05 -14.90
CA ALA A 65 -10.62 1.75 -13.75
C ALA A 65 -9.79 3.01 -13.45
N HIS A 66 -10.35 3.94 -12.68
CA HIS A 66 -9.58 5.03 -12.07
C HIS A 66 -8.95 4.53 -10.77
N LEU A 67 -7.70 4.94 -10.54
CA LEU A 67 -7.02 4.66 -9.29
C LEU A 67 -7.51 5.60 -8.19
N THR A 68 -7.81 5.05 -7.04
CA THR A 68 -8.26 5.78 -5.86
C THR A 68 -7.47 5.38 -4.61
N SER A 69 -7.70 6.09 -3.51
CA SER A 69 -7.14 5.74 -2.20
C SER A 69 -7.52 4.32 -1.74
N LYS A 70 -8.68 3.80 -2.17
CA LYS A 70 -9.12 2.43 -1.89
C LYS A 70 -8.13 1.39 -2.40
N ASP A 71 -7.53 1.58 -3.57
CA ASP A 71 -6.59 0.63 -4.15
C ASP A 71 -5.34 0.45 -3.27
N PHE A 72 -4.93 1.51 -2.58
CA PHE A 72 -3.84 1.45 -1.59
C PHE A 72 -4.26 0.69 -0.33
N LEU A 73 -5.51 0.84 0.12
CA LEU A 73 -6.03 0.07 1.26
C LEU A 73 -6.10 -1.42 0.92
N VAL A 74 -6.56 -1.77 -0.28
CA VAL A 74 -6.60 -3.16 -0.78
C VAL A 74 -5.20 -3.74 -0.85
N GLY A 75 -4.23 -3.01 -1.41
CA GLY A 75 -2.83 -3.45 -1.49
C GLY A 75 -2.19 -3.66 -0.12
N LEU A 76 -2.43 -2.74 0.80
CA LEU A 76 -1.89 -2.82 2.17
C LEU A 76 -2.50 -3.98 2.95
N GLU A 77 -3.83 -4.19 2.86
CA GLU A 77 -4.49 -5.33 3.48
C GLU A 77 -3.93 -6.65 2.94
N TRP A 78 -3.76 -6.76 1.62
CA TRP A 78 -3.16 -7.93 1.02
C TRP A 78 -1.76 -8.23 1.58
N VAL A 79 -0.92 -7.22 1.74
CA VAL A 79 0.42 -7.35 2.30
C VAL A 79 0.38 -7.73 3.79
N LEU A 80 -0.56 -7.21 4.56
CA LEU A 80 -0.67 -7.44 5.99
C LEU A 80 -1.52 -8.67 6.37
N ASN A 81 -2.13 -9.35 5.40
CA ASN A 81 -2.93 -10.55 5.63
C ASN A 81 -2.09 -11.81 5.38
N ALA A 82 -1.78 -12.53 6.44
CA ALA A 82 -0.92 -13.72 6.39
C ALA A 82 -1.51 -14.87 5.55
N ALA A 83 -2.85 -14.96 5.42
CA ALA A 83 -3.50 -15.99 4.62
C ALA A 83 -3.47 -15.69 3.11
N LYS A 84 -3.59 -14.40 2.73
CA LYS A 84 -3.51 -13.98 1.33
C LYS A 84 -2.08 -13.87 0.85
N ASN A 85 -1.21 -13.47 1.75
CA ASN A 85 0.14 -13.10 1.44
C ASN A 85 1.10 -14.18 1.90
N GLN A 86 1.44 -15.09 1.03
CA GLN A 86 2.62 -15.93 1.23
C GLN A 86 3.90 -15.10 1.07
N ALA A 87 3.79 -13.81 0.87
CA ALA A 87 4.90 -12.93 0.69
C ALA A 87 5.49 -12.54 2.04
N ASN A 88 6.66 -12.49 2.00
CA ASN A 88 7.61 -12.11 2.96
C ASN A 88 7.89 -10.58 2.95
N ASN A 89 7.04 -9.76 2.35
CA ASN A 89 7.24 -8.31 2.20
C ASN A 89 6.42 -7.47 3.21
N THR A 90 6.16 -8.06 4.37
CA THR A 90 5.31 -7.48 5.41
C THR A 90 6.07 -6.63 6.42
N SER A 91 7.40 -6.76 6.48
CA SER A 91 8.20 -6.15 7.55
C SER A 91 8.08 -4.62 7.59
N MET A 92 8.13 -3.95 6.46
CA MET A 92 8.06 -2.48 6.43
C MET A 92 6.75 -1.94 7.00
N PRO A 93 5.55 -2.29 6.49
CA PRO A 93 4.32 -1.78 7.08
C PRO A 93 4.09 -2.28 8.50
N SER A 94 4.43 -3.53 8.83
CA SER A 94 4.29 -4.09 10.18
C SER A 94 5.17 -3.40 11.22
N GLU A 95 6.35 -2.97 10.84
CA GLU A 95 7.28 -2.28 11.73
C GLU A 95 7.01 -0.78 11.85
N THR A 96 6.30 -0.20 10.90
CA THR A 96 6.15 1.25 10.81
C THR A 96 4.75 1.73 11.23
N LEU A 97 3.69 1.06 10.79
CA LEU A 97 2.32 1.51 11.02
C LEU A 97 1.77 1.02 12.36
N THR A 98 0.99 1.88 13.02
CA THR A 98 0.22 1.51 14.21
C THR A 98 -0.68 0.32 13.91
N GLY A 99 -0.75 -0.66 14.80
CA GLY A 99 -1.67 -1.82 14.71
C GLY A 99 -1.36 -2.82 13.59
N ALA A 100 -0.44 -2.54 12.67
CA ALA A 100 -0.17 -3.40 11.52
C ALA A 100 0.44 -4.75 11.91
N ALA A 101 1.34 -4.78 12.88
CA ALA A 101 1.91 -6.03 13.40
C ALA A 101 0.85 -6.90 14.09
N ASP A 102 -0.05 -6.27 14.84
CA ASP A 102 -1.13 -6.98 15.56
C ASP A 102 -2.14 -7.56 14.55
N TYR A 103 -2.46 -6.81 13.48
CA TYR A 103 -3.32 -7.31 12.41
C TYR A 103 -2.69 -8.50 11.68
N TYR A 104 -1.40 -8.41 11.34
CA TYR A 104 -0.68 -9.52 10.72
C TYR A 104 -0.67 -10.77 11.60
N GLN A 105 -0.41 -10.62 12.91
CA GLN A 105 -0.46 -11.73 13.87
C GLN A 105 -1.86 -12.33 13.97
N LYS A 106 -2.90 -11.49 14.06
CA LYS A 106 -4.30 -11.91 14.08
C LYS A 106 -4.64 -12.75 12.84
N THR A 107 -4.30 -12.30 11.65
CA THR A 107 -4.57 -13.04 10.40
C THR A 107 -3.77 -14.34 10.32
N SER A 108 -2.54 -14.36 10.84
CA SER A 108 -1.72 -15.56 10.96
C SER A 108 -2.37 -16.60 11.89
N ASP A 109 -2.89 -16.16 13.03
CA ASP A 109 -3.56 -17.05 14.00
C ASP A 109 -4.90 -17.59 13.47
N MET A 110 -5.59 -16.83 12.62
CA MET A 110 -6.84 -17.26 11.96
C MET A 110 -6.58 -18.30 10.85
N GLY A 111 -5.38 -18.37 10.31
CA GLY A 111 -5.04 -19.24 9.17
C GLY A 111 -5.92 -18.96 7.95
N ASP A 112 -6.33 -20.00 7.23
CA ASP A 112 -7.10 -19.89 5.98
C ASP A 112 -8.38 -19.05 6.10
N ALA A 113 -8.97 -18.97 7.30
CA ALA A 113 -10.16 -18.16 7.54
C ALA A 113 -9.92 -16.63 7.38
N ALA A 114 -8.68 -16.20 7.43
CA ALA A 114 -8.34 -14.79 7.20
C ALA A 114 -8.36 -14.41 5.70
N ALA A 115 -8.39 -15.36 4.78
CA ALA A 115 -8.41 -15.09 3.34
C ALA A 115 -9.65 -14.29 2.89
N ASP A 116 -10.77 -14.41 3.60
CA ASP A 116 -12.02 -13.71 3.31
C ASP A 116 -12.08 -12.28 3.89
N LEU A 117 -11.10 -11.87 4.70
CA LEU A 117 -11.05 -10.52 5.27
C LEU A 117 -10.78 -9.49 4.16
N THR A 118 -11.28 -8.28 4.40
CA THR A 118 -11.18 -7.15 3.48
C THR A 118 -10.35 -6.02 4.09
N TYR A 119 -10.05 -5.01 3.29
CA TYR A 119 -9.41 -3.79 3.83
C TYR A 119 -10.26 -3.12 4.92
N GLN A 120 -11.59 -3.29 4.92
CA GLN A 120 -12.46 -2.75 5.98
C GLN A 120 -12.18 -3.45 7.33
N ASP A 121 -11.96 -4.77 7.32
CA ASP A 121 -11.60 -5.53 8.53
C ASP A 121 -10.23 -5.10 9.06
N MET A 122 -9.32 -4.70 8.18
CA MET A 122 -8.02 -4.13 8.54
C MET A 122 -8.19 -2.76 9.22
N LEU A 123 -9.03 -1.88 8.66
CA LEU A 123 -9.34 -0.57 9.25
C LEU A 123 -10.03 -0.74 10.62
N ASP A 124 -11.01 -1.63 10.72
CA ASP A 124 -11.74 -1.92 11.96
C ASP A 124 -10.83 -2.53 13.05
N ALA A 125 -9.75 -3.19 12.64
CA ALA A 125 -8.72 -3.68 13.56
C ALA A 125 -7.76 -2.57 14.07
N GLY A 126 -7.89 -1.35 13.56
CA GLY A 126 -7.11 -0.20 14.03
C GLY A 126 -5.72 -0.08 13.41
N VAL A 127 -5.52 -0.61 12.21
CA VAL A 127 -4.28 -0.35 11.45
C VAL A 127 -4.23 1.13 11.09
N GLY A 128 -3.08 1.75 11.30
CA GLY A 128 -2.85 3.18 11.14
C GLY A 128 -2.84 3.65 9.69
N VAL A 129 -3.95 3.46 9.00
CA VAL A 129 -4.21 4.01 7.66
C VAL A 129 -5.67 4.43 7.55
N GLU A 130 -5.92 5.55 6.88
CA GLU A 130 -7.27 6.07 6.61
C GLU A 130 -7.33 6.60 5.17
N ALA A 131 -8.50 6.50 4.56
CA ALA A 131 -8.84 7.11 3.28
C ALA A 131 -10.13 7.95 3.45
N PRO A 132 -10.01 9.22 3.88
CA PRO A 132 -11.17 10.06 4.15
C PRO A 132 -11.95 10.41 2.88
N ASP A 133 -11.33 10.34 1.72
CA ASP A 133 -11.92 10.50 0.39
C ASP A 133 -11.12 9.72 -0.67
N ASP A 134 -11.57 9.73 -1.92
CA ASP A 134 -10.98 8.96 -3.03
C ASP A 134 -9.52 9.36 -3.35
N TYR A 135 -9.06 10.53 -2.91
CA TYR A 135 -7.75 11.07 -3.29
C TYR A 135 -6.89 11.50 -2.09
N THR A 136 -7.27 11.08 -0.89
CA THR A 136 -6.49 11.37 0.33
C THR A 136 -6.19 10.08 1.07
N LEU A 137 -4.91 9.89 1.43
CA LEU A 137 -4.46 8.83 2.33
C LEU A 137 -3.79 9.44 3.55
N VAL A 138 -4.11 8.93 4.73
CA VAL A 138 -3.49 9.31 5.98
C VAL A 138 -2.87 8.08 6.63
N PHE A 139 -1.58 8.13 6.92
CA PHE A 139 -0.87 7.07 7.63
C PHE A 139 -0.48 7.52 9.02
N THR A 140 -0.71 6.66 10.01
CA THR A 140 -0.30 6.87 11.40
C THR A 140 0.78 5.87 11.76
N CYS A 141 1.99 6.37 11.97
CA CYS A 141 3.14 5.56 12.40
C CYS A 141 3.03 5.25 13.89
N LYS A 142 3.56 4.10 14.31
CA LYS A 142 3.62 3.71 15.74
C LYS A 142 4.57 4.59 16.55
N ASP A 143 5.60 5.13 15.90
CA ASP A 143 6.60 6.04 16.45
C ASP A 143 6.86 7.17 15.45
N PRO A 144 7.42 8.34 15.87
CA PRO A 144 7.83 9.40 14.96
C PRO A 144 8.76 8.86 13.86
N CYS A 145 8.35 9.04 12.59
CA CYS A 145 9.05 8.50 11.42
C CYS A 145 9.33 9.60 10.38
N PRO A 146 10.35 10.45 10.59
CA PRO A 146 10.64 11.60 9.71
C PRO A 146 11.10 11.20 8.29
N TYR A 147 11.29 9.91 8.02
CA TYR A 147 11.68 9.34 6.73
C TYR A 147 10.56 8.49 6.11
N PHE A 148 9.32 8.64 6.56
CA PHE A 148 8.21 7.81 6.09
C PHE A 148 7.92 8.01 4.60
N ASP A 149 8.21 9.16 4.02
CA ASP A 149 8.16 9.39 2.57
C ASP A 149 9.01 8.35 1.80
N THR A 150 10.20 8.03 2.30
CA THR A 150 11.06 6.98 1.75
C THR A 150 10.43 5.59 1.91
N VAL A 151 9.80 5.32 3.05
CA VAL A 151 9.09 4.05 3.33
C VAL A 151 7.87 3.90 2.42
N ALA A 152 7.08 4.95 2.25
CA ALA A 152 5.88 4.97 1.41
C ALA A 152 6.16 4.76 -0.09
N ALA A 153 7.40 4.97 -0.54
CA ALA A 153 7.82 4.68 -1.91
C ALA A 153 8.12 3.19 -2.17
N TYR A 154 8.12 2.35 -1.13
CA TYR A 154 8.38 0.91 -1.28
C TYR A 154 7.18 0.13 -1.82
N THR A 155 7.47 -0.95 -2.52
CA THR A 155 6.48 -1.82 -3.19
C THR A 155 5.44 -2.45 -2.25
N SER A 156 5.73 -2.57 -0.96
CA SER A 156 4.76 -3.00 0.06
C SER A 156 3.61 -1.99 0.30
N PHE A 157 3.76 -0.77 -0.20
CA PHE A 157 2.73 0.28 -0.18
C PHE A 157 2.13 0.55 -1.56
N TYR A 158 2.35 -0.32 -2.54
CA TYR A 158 1.80 -0.12 -3.88
C TYR A 158 0.31 -0.45 -3.94
N PRO A 159 -0.44 0.27 -4.78
CA PRO A 159 -1.87 0.04 -4.94
C PRO A 159 -2.15 -1.28 -5.66
N VAL A 160 -3.32 -1.84 -5.42
CA VAL A 160 -3.83 -3.04 -6.08
C VAL A 160 -5.30 -2.83 -6.42
N SER A 161 -5.66 -3.09 -7.65
CA SER A 161 -7.05 -3.03 -8.08
C SER A 161 -7.82 -4.25 -7.55
N GLU A 162 -8.86 -4.00 -6.76
CA GLU A 162 -9.76 -5.06 -6.27
C GLU A 162 -10.47 -5.78 -7.43
N ASP A 163 -10.85 -5.03 -8.48
CA ASP A 163 -11.46 -5.61 -9.68
C ASP A 163 -10.54 -6.59 -10.38
N LEU A 164 -9.25 -6.25 -10.48
CA LEU A 164 -8.24 -7.14 -11.07
C LEU A 164 -8.04 -8.41 -10.22
N ILE A 165 -7.99 -8.31 -8.90
CA ILE A 165 -7.92 -9.49 -8.00
C ILE A 165 -9.12 -10.39 -8.25
N ASN A 166 -10.32 -9.83 -8.30
CA ASN A 166 -11.55 -10.58 -8.52
C ASN A 166 -11.59 -11.24 -9.91
N GLU A 167 -11.13 -10.55 -10.95
CA GLU A 167 -11.06 -11.07 -12.31
C GLU A 167 -10.07 -12.24 -12.43
N LEU A 168 -8.93 -12.15 -11.77
CA LEU A 168 -7.89 -13.19 -11.78
C LEU A 168 -8.24 -14.40 -10.89
N GLY A 169 -9.16 -14.23 -9.95
CA GLY A 169 -9.58 -15.31 -9.04
C GLY A 169 -8.48 -15.73 -8.06
N VAL A 170 -7.69 -14.78 -7.62
CA VAL A 170 -6.59 -14.98 -6.64
C VAL A 170 -6.98 -14.47 -5.28
#